data_0ceb560a71b3519870d6854e96adfc1f
#
_entry.id   0ceb560a71b3519870d6854e96adfc1f
#
_cell.length_a   1.000
_cell.length_b   1.000
_cell.length_c   1.000
_cell.angle_alpha   90.00
_cell.angle_beta   90.00
_cell.angle_gamma   90.00
#
_symmetry.space_group_name_H-M   'P 1'
#
loop_
_entity.id
_entity.type
_entity.pdbx_description
1 polymer ?
#
loop_
_entity_poly.entity_id
_entity_poly.type
_entity_poly.pdbx_seq_one_letter_code
_entity_poly.pdbx_strand_id
1 'polypeptide(L)'
;MSFKYFLGLAPEDPELINPSSLCKFRKLRLKDKDMLILLIGKTVSIVIEKGIIKSKTIIVDATHTGARSNPNSPVEILRLRSKQLRKSLYDADESIKDNLPDKNDDDDLEHELGYTKALLDVVSADRTFVNVPKIKERLNMLRETLSDIEDHYVTSKDEDARVGHKSEDSSFFGYKTHIPMSDERIITAATVTSGEKGDGPQLSELVEQTRNNGMEMETVIGDAAYSGKDNIQLSNDQENGFELVARLNPAISQGQRKEDQQFYFNKYPGMFVCPADHMAIRRARQGKNNQPKNQTMVYYFDVNKCRICLRREGCYKEGAKTKSYSVCIKSDEHRQQLIFQDTEDFKAKSRIRYKIEAKNAELKQVFGYDRALSYGIFCMQLQGVMVIFAANIKRILKLI
;
A
#
# COMPACT_ATOMS: atom_id res chain seq x y z
N MET A 1 -14.85 18.66 32.15
CA MET A 1 -15.09 20.13 32.11
C MET A 1 -14.57 20.79 30.84
N SER A 2 -13.32 20.63 30.45
CA SER A 2 -12.71 21.28 29.26
C SER A 2 -13.45 21.01 27.94
N PHE A 3 -14.06 19.85 27.77
CA PHE A 3 -14.81 19.50 26.54
C PHE A 3 -16.14 20.25 26.42
N LYS A 4 -16.86 20.44 27.53
CA LYS A 4 -18.10 21.24 27.55
C LYS A 4 -17.78 22.71 27.23
N TYR A 5 -16.73 23.25 27.83
CA TYR A 5 -16.27 24.62 27.56
C TYR A 5 -15.93 24.83 26.08
N PHE A 6 -15.20 23.88 25.47
CA PHE A 6 -14.85 23.92 24.04
C PHE A 6 -16.11 23.91 23.14
N LEU A 7 -17.15 23.23 23.54
CA LEU A 7 -18.42 23.19 22.84
C LEU A 7 -19.35 24.38 23.17
N GLY A 8 -18.90 25.34 24.00
CA GLY A 8 -19.73 26.46 24.43
C GLY A 8 -20.85 26.08 25.38
N LEU A 9 -20.71 24.98 26.11
CA LEU A 9 -21.71 24.42 27.01
C LEU A 9 -21.38 24.77 28.45
N ALA A 10 -22.43 25.02 29.24
CA ALA A 10 -22.28 25.22 30.68
C ALA A 10 -21.95 23.86 31.37
N PRO A 11 -21.25 23.89 32.52
CA PRO A 11 -20.97 22.67 33.30
C PRO A 11 -22.21 21.87 33.66
N GLU A 12 -23.32 22.56 33.86
CA GLU A 12 -24.63 22.03 34.28
C GLU A 12 -25.42 21.41 33.13
N ASP A 13 -25.09 21.72 31.87
CA ASP A 13 -25.79 21.22 30.71
C ASP A 13 -25.82 19.67 30.75
N PRO A 14 -26.98 19.03 30.53
CA PRO A 14 -27.05 17.57 30.46
C PRO A 14 -26.23 17.07 29.27
N GLU A 15 -25.94 15.78 29.22
CA GLU A 15 -25.24 15.15 28.10
C GLU A 15 -25.95 15.42 26.76
N LEU A 16 -25.38 16.27 25.95
CA LEU A 16 -25.99 16.73 24.70
C LEU A 16 -25.67 15.84 23.50
N ILE A 17 -24.62 15.04 23.60
CA ILE A 17 -24.20 14.16 22.51
C ILE A 17 -24.01 12.76 23.03
N ASN A 18 -24.91 11.86 22.65
CA ASN A 18 -24.71 10.44 22.88
C ASN A 18 -23.55 9.95 22.00
N PRO A 19 -22.59 9.15 22.52
CA PRO A 19 -21.49 8.58 21.74
C PRO A 19 -21.93 7.90 20.45
N SER A 20 -23.12 7.23 20.46
CA SER A 20 -23.69 6.62 19.27
C SER A 20 -24.10 7.63 18.18
N SER A 21 -24.41 8.88 18.56
CA SER A 21 -24.76 9.95 17.61
C SER A 21 -23.57 10.36 16.76
N LEU A 22 -22.35 10.42 17.34
CA LEU A 22 -21.13 10.66 16.61
C LEU A 22 -20.82 9.53 15.61
N CYS A 23 -21.03 8.28 16.03
CA CYS A 23 -20.87 7.13 15.15
C CYS A 23 -21.88 7.16 13.99
N LYS A 24 -23.15 7.47 14.28
CA LYS A 24 -24.20 7.62 13.27
C LYS A 24 -23.91 8.80 12.32
N PHE A 25 -23.48 9.94 12.87
CA PHE A 25 -23.10 11.10 12.06
C PHE A 25 -21.97 10.75 11.07
N ARG A 26 -20.88 10.13 11.55
CA ARG A 26 -19.77 9.68 10.71
C ARG A 26 -20.26 8.75 9.61
N LYS A 27 -21.04 7.74 9.96
CA LYS A 27 -21.52 6.71 9.04
C LYS A 27 -22.53 7.22 8.01
N LEU A 28 -23.42 8.14 8.39
CA LEU A 28 -24.55 8.59 7.55
C LEU A 28 -24.30 9.91 6.84
N ARG A 29 -23.49 10.80 7.42
CA ARG A 29 -23.29 12.16 6.90
C ARG A 29 -21.92 12.38 6.23
N LEU A 30 -20.92 11.56 6.57
CA LEU A 30 -19.57 11.72 6.03
C LEU A 30 -19.23 10.66 4.99
N LYS A 31 -20.06 9.62 4.80
CA LYS A 31 -19.77 8.48 3.92
C LYS A 31 -19.45 8.90 2.47
N ASP A 32 -20.16 9.91 1.96
CA ASP A 32 -20.03 10.36 0.56
C ASP A 32 -19.17 11.63 0.42
N LYS A 33 -18.44 12.02 1.47
CA LYS A 33 -17.58 13.20 1.46
C LYS A 33 -16.15 12.80 1.72
N ASP A 34 -15.26 13.21 0.82
CA ASP A 34 -13.83 13.06 1.07
C ASP A 34 -13.37 14.09 2.10
N MET A 35 -13.40 13.66 3.36
CA MET A 35 -12.99 14.50 4.48
C MET A 35 -11.49 14.78 4.49
N LEU A 36 -10.67 13.90 3.88
CA LEU A 36 -9.24 14.13 3.70
C LEU A 36 -9.02 15.39 2.87
N ILE A 37 -9.65 15.45 1.71
CA ILE A 37 -9.55 16.62 0.81
C ILE A 37 -10.07 17.88 1.51
N LEU A 38 -11.25 17.83 2.13
CA LEU A 38 -11.88 19.02 2.70
C LEU A 38 -11.11 19.64 3.87
N LEU A 39 -10.72 18.83 4.88
CA LEU A 39 -10.09 19.37 6.09
C LEU A 39 -8.61 19.70 5.86
N ILE A 40 -7.89 18.89 5.08
CA ILE A 40 -6.52 19.22 4.72
C ILE A 40 -6.50 20.46 3.83
N GLY A 41 -7.35 20.53 2.81
CA GLY A 41 -7.49 21.71 1.93
C GLY A 41 -7.77 22.98 2.73
N LYS A 42 -8.65 22.91 3.77
CA LYS A 42 -8.90 24.07 4.64
C LYS A 42 -7.67 24.53 5.42
N THR A 43 -6.86 23.59 5.93
CA THR A 43 -5.60 23.99 6.60
C THR A 43 -4.60 24.60 5.64
N VAL A 44 -4.54 24.08 4.40
CA VAL A 44 -3.66 24.61 3.35
C VAL A 44 -4.11 26.03 2.94
N SER A 45 -5.41 26.26 2.74
CA SER A 45 -5.95 27.61 2.45
C SER A 45 -5.54 28.62 3.52
N ILE A 46 -5.66 28.27 4.81
CA ILE A 46 -5.28 29.15 5.92
C ILE A 46 -3.79 29.53 5.88
N VAL A 47 -2.90 28.58 5.59
CA VAL A 47 -1.46 28.87 5.57
C VAL A 47 -1.05 29.67 4.33
N ILE A 48 -1.75 29.49 3.20
CA ILE A 48 -1.55 30.29 1.99
C ILE A 48 -2.04 31.73 2.23
N GLU A 49 -3.26 31.92 2.73
CA GLU A 49 -3.83 33.22 3.06
C GLU A 49 -2.99 34.03 4.02
N LYS A 50 -2.34 33.34 4.98
CA LYS A 50 -1.42 33.96 5.96
C LYS A 50 0.02 34.10 5.46
N GLY A 51 0.34 33.70 4.24
CA GLY A 51 1.70 33.74 3.69
C GLY A 51 2.72 32.89 4.47
N ILE A 52 2.27 31.83 5.13
CA ILE A 52 3.12 30.94 5.93
C ILE A 52 3.95 30.02 5.03
N ILE A 53 3.31 29.47 3.97
CA ILE A 53 4.02 28.68 2.96
C ILE A 53 4.76 29.64 2.02
N LYS A 54 6.07 29.50 1.96
CA LYS A 54 6.96 30.28 1.11
C LYS A 54 7.69 29.40 0.09
N SER A 55 7.85 28.13 0.40
CA SER A 55 8.53 27.16 -0.45
C SER A 55 7.56 26.59 -1.48
N LYS A 56 8.06 26.36 -2.69
CA LYS A 56 7.37 25.61 -3.75
C LYS A 56 7.84 24.14 -3.81
N THR A 57 8.40 23.66 -2.71
CA THR A 57 8.92 22.29 -2.56
C THR A 57 7.95 21.46 -1.73
N ILE A 58 7.61 20.29 -2.21
CA ILE A 58 6.96 19.26 -1.41
C ILE A 58 7.86 18.04 -1.24
N ILE A 59 7.72 17.39 -0.10
CA ILE A 59 8.40 16.15 0.24
C ILE A 59 7.32 15.08 0.35
N VAL A 60 7.48 13.98 -0.37
CA VAL A 60 6.49 12.88 -0.38
C VAL A 60 7.06 11.64 0.30
N ASP A 61 6.22 10.97 1.07
CA ASP A 61 6.54 9.71 1.73
C ASP A 61 5.26 8.98 2.14
N ALA A 62 5.40 7.71 2.53
CA ALA A 62 4.31 6.93 3.07
C ALA A 62 4.58 6.52 4.52
N THR A 63 3.58 6.67 5.37
CA THR A 63 3.61 6.14 6.73
C THR A 63 2.69 4.92 6.83
N HIS A 64 3.12 3.87 7.52
CA HIS A 64 2.31 2.68 7.74
C HIS A 64 1.64 2.72 9.11
N THR A 65 0.41 2.20 9.16
CA THR A 65 -0.41 2.07 10.36
C THR A 65 -0.82 0.62 10.51
N GLY A 66 -0.50 -0.01 11.64
CA GLY A 66 -0.90 -1.38 11.94
C GLY A 66 -2.42 -1.52 12.04
N ALA A 67 -2.98 -2.60 11.53
CA ALA A 67 -4.41 -2.89 11.69
C ALA A 67 -4.79 -3.03 13.17
N ARG A 68 -6.06 -2.78 13.47
CA ARG A 68 -6.58 -2.89 14.84
C ARG A 68 -6.47 -4.30 15.42
N SER A 69 -6.69 -5.32 14.59
CA SER A 69 -6.55 -6.73 14.96
C SER A 69 -5.37 -7.37 14.25
N ASN A 70 -4.79 -8.36 14.88
CA ASN A 70 -3.85 -9.25 14.23
C ASN A 70 -4.57 -10.05 13.14
N PRO A 71 -3.85 -10.57 12.15
CA PRO A 71 -4.39 -11.57 11.23
C PRO A 71 -5.00 -12.72 12.04
N ASN A 72 -6.17 -13.20 11.62
CA ASN A 72 -6.68 -14.45 12.16
C ASN A 72 -5.84 -15.61 11.64
N SER A 73 -5.77 -16.71 12.40
CA SER A 73 -5.28 -17.95 11.81
C SER A 73 -6.18 -18.40 10.66
N PRO A 74 -5.68 -19.14 9.68
CA PRO A 74 -6.52 -19.69 8.60
C PRO A 74 -7.73 -20.46 9.12
N VAL A 75 -7.58 -21.24 10.17
CA VAL A 75 -8.68 -21.98 10.82
C VAL A 75 -9.73 -21.04 11.42
N GLU A 76 -9.29 -20.02 12.17
CA GLU A 76 -10.21 -19.05 12.79
C GLU A 76 -11.05 -18.28 11.77
N ILE A 77 -10.46 -17.87 10.63
CA ILE A 77 -11.21 -17.11 9.63
C ILE A 77 -12.19 -17.99 8.86
N LEU A 78 -11.83 -19.24 8.53
CA LEU A 78 -12.74 -20.20 7.91
C LEU A 78 -13.93 -20.47 8.82
N ARG A 79 -13.69 -20.74 10.12
CA ARG A 79 -14.76 -20.90 11.11
C ARG A 79 -15.66 -19.68 11.21
N LEU A 80 -15.08 -18.48 11.21
CA LEU A 80 -15.87 -17.25 11.25
C LEU A 80 -16.79 -17.12 10.03
N ARG A 81 -16.26 -17.36 8.83
CA ARG A 81 -17.02 -17.25 7.56
C ARG A 81 -18.07 -18.37 7.43
N SER A 82 -17.72 -19.59 7.77
CA SER A 82 -18.66 -20.73 7.81
C SER A 82 -19.81 -20.49 8.80
N LYS A 83 -19.52 -19.93 9.98
CA LYS A 83 -20.55 -19.54 10.96
C LYS A 83 -21.48 -18.45 10.41
N GLN A 84 -20.95 -17.45 9.70
CA GLN A 84 -21.77 -16.40 9.10
C GLN A 84 -22.68 -16.94 7.99
N LEU A 85 -22.17 -17.84 7.15
CA LEU A 85 -22.99 -18.52 6.12
C LEU A 85 -24.09 -19.36 6.77
N ARG A 86 -23.75 -20.25 7.70
CA ARG A 86 -24.74 -21.07 8.43
C ARG A 86 -25.83 -20.23 9.10
N LYS A 87 -25.45 -19.12 9.75
CA LYS A 87 -26.44 -18.21 10.34
C LYS A 87 -27.40 -17.67 9.30
N SER A 88 -26.92 -17.29 8.12
CA SER A 88 -27.78 -16.78 7.05
C SER A 88 -28.71 -17.85 6.47
N LEU A 89 -28.26 -19.12 6.45
CA LEU A 89 -29.08 -20.27 6.06
C LEU A 89 -30.17 -20.53 7.08
N TYR A 90 -29.84 -20.55 8.39
CA TYR A 90 -30.82 -20.78 9.47
C TYR A 90 -31.83 -19.65 9.57
N ASP A 91 -31.44 -18.40 9.29
CA ASP A 91 -32.36 -17.25 9.21
C ASP A 91 -33.37 -17.43 8.06
N ALA A 92 -33.02 -18.17 6.98
CA ALA A 92 -33.88 -18.41 5.84
C ALA A 92 -34.75 -19.68 6.01
N ASP A 93 -34.15 -20.77 6.47
CA ASP A 93 -34.83 -22.04 6.75
C ASP A 93 -34.05 -22.84 7.81
N GLU A 94 -34.67 -23.04 8.97
CA GLU A 94 -34.04 -23.75 10.10
C GLU A 94 -33.88 -25.26 9.84
N SER A 95 -34.73 -25.86 8.97
CA SER A 95 -34.68 -27.29 8.65
C SER A 95 -33.42 -27.74 7.93
N ILE A 96 -32.67 -26.81 7.32
CA ILE A 96 -31.43 -27.13 6.62
C ILE A 96 -30.32 -27.67 7.55
N LYS A 97 -30.46 -27.50 8.86
CA LYS A 97 -29.44 -27.94 9.84
C LYS A 97 -29.06 -29.41 9.70
N ASP A 98 -30.04 -30.25 9.41
CA ASP A 98 -29.84 -31.70 9.30
C ASP A 98 -29.14 -32.14 7.99
N ASN A 99 -29.07 -31.24 7.01
CA ASN A 99 -28.46 -31.49 5.72
C ASN A 99 -27.05 -30.88 5.59
N LEU A 100 -26.60 -30.11 6.58
CA LEU A 100 -25.27 -29.50 6.54
C LEU A 100 -24.22 -30.43 7.15
N PRO A 101 -22.97 -30.39 6.64
CA PRO A 101 -21.89 -31.22 7.17
C PRO A 101 -21.61 -30.89 8.64
N ASP A 102 -21.16 -31.89 9.40
CA ASP A 102 -20.73 -31.72 10.78
C ASP A 102 -19.58 -30.70 10.87
N LYS A 103 -19.60 -29.91 11.94
CA LYS A 103 -18.55 -28.92 12.16
C LYS A 103 -17.25 -29.61 12.54
N ASN A 104 -16.15 -29.03 12.07
CA ASN A 104 -14.83 -29.42 12.56
C ASN A 104 -14.58 -28.80 13.94
N ASP A 105 -14.21 -29.61 14.92
CA ASP A 105 -13.98 -29.19 16.32
C ASP A 105 -12.49 -29.12 16.68
N ASP A 106 -11.58 -29.65 15.84
CA ASP A 106 -10.15 -29.57 16.05
C ASP A 106 -9.49 -28.37 15.33
N ASP A 107 -8.28 -27.99 15.72
CA ASP A 107 -7.56 -26.85 15.15
C ASP A 107 -6.70 -27.23 13.93
N ASP A 108 -6.96 -28.37 13.31
CA ASP A 108 -6.27 -28.80 12.09
C ASP A 108 -6.79 -28.07 10.86
N LEU A 109 -5.87 -27.48 10.09
CA LEU A 109 -6.22 -26.69 8.91
C LEU A 109 -6.80 -27.57 7.78
N GLU A 110 -6.25 -28.78 7.57
CA GLU A 110 -6.72 -29.66 6.49
C GLU A 110 -8.15 -30.14 6.76
N HIS A 111 -8.46 -30.45 8.02
CA HIS A 111 -9.82 -30.80 8.43
C HIS A 111 -10.79 -29.63 8.25
N GLU A 112 -10.38 -28.39 8.59
CA GLU A 112 -11.22 -27.21 8.43
C GLU A 112 -11.42 -26.85 6.94
N LEU A 113 -10.40 -27.04 6.09
CA LEU A 113 -10.52 -26.90 4.63
C LEU A 113 -11.49 -27.94 4.06
N GLY A 114 -11.39 -29.19 4.49
CA GLY A 114 -12.29 -30.27 4.10
C GLY A 114 -13.75 -29.97 4.46
N TYR A 115 -13.99 -29.55 5.71
CA TYR A 115 -15.30 -29.13 6.16
C TYR A 115 -15.84 -27.93 5.36
N THR A 116 -15.03 -26.92 5.12
CA THR A 116 -15.42 -25.72 4.37
C THR A 116 -15.81 -26.06 2.93
N LYS A 117 -15.07 -26.92 2.25
CA LYS A 117 -15.39 -27.41 0.90
C LYS A 117 -16.73 -28.17 0.88
N ALA A 118 -16.92 -29.08 1.81
CA ALA A 118 -18.18 -29.82 1.93
C ALA A 118 -19.38 -28.88 2.17
N LEU A 119 -19.23 -27.87 3.02
CA LEU A 119 -20.27 -26.86 3.26
C LEU A 119 -20.59 -26.05 1.99
N LEU A 120 -19.56 -25.63 1.25
CA LEU A 120 -19.73 -24.90 0.00
C LEU A 120 -20.45 -25.75 -1.05
N ASP A 121 -20.12 -27.04 -1.17
CA ASP A 121 -20.73 -27.96 -2.14
C ASP A 121 -22.21 -28.17 -1.85
N VAL A 122 -22.57 -28.45 -0.59
CA VAL A 122 -23.95 -28.64 -0.16
C VAL A 122 -24.79 -27.40 -0.43
N VAL A 123 -24.32 -26.22 -0.04
CA VAL A 123 -25.07 -24.97 -0.23
C VAL A 123 -25.17 -24.59 -1.72
N SER A 124 -24.12 -24.85 -2.50
CA SER A 124 -24.10 -24.52 -3.94
C SER A 124 -25.01 -25.43 -4.77
N ALA A 125 -25.25 -26.65 -4.31
CA ALA A 125 -26.17 -27.60 -4.98
C ALA A 125 -27.65 -27.20 -4.82
N ASP A 126 -27.98 -26.44 -3.76
CA ASP A 126 -29.36 -26.02 -3.50
C ASP A 126 -29.69 -24.67 -4.15
N ARG A 127 -30.44 -24.73 -5.25
CA ARG A 127 -30.84 -23.54 -6.03
C ARG A 127 -31.73 -22.57 -5.25
N THR A 128 -32.39 -23.02 -4.19
CA THR A 128 -33.27 -22.20 -3.37
C THR A 128 -32.46 -21.18 -2.58
N PHE A 129 -31.33 -21.61 -1.99
CA PHE A 129 -30.49 -20.77 -1.15
C PHE A 129 -29.53 -19.90 -1.95
N VAL A 130 -28.97 -20.39 -3.07
CA VAL A 130 -28.01 -19.63 -3.89
C VAL A 130 -28.60 -18.34 -4.46
N ASN A 131 -29.95 -18.29 -4.64
CA ASN A 131 -30.62 -17.10 -5.15
C ASN A 131 -30.98 -16.06 -4.08
N VAL A 132 -30.83 -16.38 -2.78
CA VAL A 132 -31.05 -15.42 -1.70
C VAL A 132 -29.85 -14.47 -1.62
N PRO A 133 -30.02 -13.14 -1.78
CA PRO A 133 -28.90 -12.21 -1.91
C PRO A 133 -27.91 -12.29 -0.74
N LYS A 134 -28.41 -12.37 0.50
CA LYS A 134 -27.59 -12.45 1.71
C LYS A 134 -26.78 -13.76 1.79
N ILE A 135 -27.37 -14.88 1.37
CA ILE A 135 -26.69 -16.18 1.35
C ILE A 135 -25.64 -16.19 0.23
N LYS A 136 -25.99 -15.68 -0.96
CA LYS A 136 -25.07 -15.57 -2.08
C LYS A 136 -23.82 -14.72 -1.74
N GLU A 137 -24.02 -13.60 -1.05
CA GLU A 137 -22.92 -12.77 -0.56
C GLU A 137 -22.00 -13.56 0.38
N ARG A 138 -22.56 -14.26 1.37
CA ARG A 138 -21.78 -15.04 2.35
C ARG A 138 -21.11 -16.26 1.72
N LEU A 139 -21.75 -16.89 0.73
CA LEU A 139 -21.19 -17.99 -0.02
C LEU A 139 -19.97 -17.55 -0.83
N ASN A 140 -20.06 -16.44 -1.55
CA ASN A 140 -18.96 -15.90 -2.31
C ASN A 140 -17.79 -15.48 -1.40
N MET A 141 -18.10 -14.83 -0.27
CA MET A 141 -17.10 -14.43 0.72
C MET A 141 -16.34 -15.64 1.31
N LEU A 142 -17.03 -16.76 1.55
CA LEU A 142 -16.40 -17.99 2.04
C LEU A 142 -15.53 -18.64 0.94
N ARG A 143 -15.97 -18.62 -0.33
CA ARG A 143 -15.17 -19.11 -1.46
C ARG A 143 -13.89 -18.31 -1.66
N GLU A 144 -13.99 -16.98 -1.63
CA GLU A 144 -12.83 -16.09 -1.73
C GLU A 144 -11.85 -16.35 -0.57
N THR A 145 -12.37 -16.47 0.67
CA THR A 145 -11.53 -16.77 1.84
C THR A 145 -10.83 -18.13 1.70
N LEU A 146 -11.51 -19.14 1.18
CA LEU A 146 -10.92 -20.45 0.94
C LEU A 146 -9.79 -20.37 -0.10
N SER A 147 -10.03 -19.69 -1.22
CA SER A 147 -9.02 -19.48 -2.27
C SER A 147 -7.81 -18.70 -1.73
N ASP A 148 -8.05 -17.64 -0.96
CA ASP A 148 -6.99 -16.83 -0.35
C ASP A 148 -6.09 -17.68 0.58
N ILE A 149 -6.69 -18.60 1.34
CA ILE A 149 -5.93 -19.49 2.24
C ILE A 149 -5.15 -20.54 1.45
N GLU A 150 -5.75 -21.12 0.41
CA GLU A 150 -5.06 -22.07 -0.47
C GLU A 150 -3.88 -21.40 -1.20
N ASP A 151 -4.00 -20.10 -1.54
CA ASP A 151 -2.95 -19.28 -2.13
C ASP A 151 -1.99 -18.68 -1.07
N HIS A 152 -2.11 -19.05 0.20
CA HIS A 152 -1.30 -18.59 1.34
C HIS A 152 -1.40 -17.11 1.66
N TYR A 153 -2.51 -16.46 1.33
CA TYR A 153 -2.77 -15.07 1.72
C TYR A 153 -3.19 -14.97 3.19
N VAL A 154 -2.76 -13.87 3.83
CA VAL A 154 -3.13 -13.59 5.22
C VAL A 154 -4.52 -12.95 5.27
N THR A 155 -5.45 -13.57 5.98
CA THR A 155 -6.81 -13.08 6.18
C THR A 155 -7.00 -12.45 7.55
N SER A 156 -8.00 -11.58 7.71
CA SER A 156 -8.26 -10.85 8.95
C SER A 156 -9.74 -10.45 9.04
N LYS A 157 -10.19 -10.07 10.26
CA LYS A 157 -11.48 -9.39 10.47
C LYS A 157 -11.57 -8.04 9.75
N ASP A 158 -10.43 -7.44 9.45
CA ASP A 158 -10.30 -6.21 8.69
C ASP A 158 -10.04 -6.55 7.22
N GLU A 159 -11.11 -6.53 6.43
CA GLU A 159 -11.09 -6.98 5.02
C GLU A 159 -10.28 -6.06 4.09
N ASP A 160 -10.03 -4.82 4.52
CA ASP A 160 -9.26 -3.83 3.75
C ASP A 160 -7.78 -3.79 4.16
N ALA A 161 -7.42 -4.35 5.32
CA ALA A 161 -6.04 -4.41 5.76
C ALA A 161 -5.27 -5.49 4.99
N ARG A 162 -4.02 -5.20 4.64
CA ARG A 162 -3.14 -6.13 3.91
C ARG A 162 -1.74 -6.11 4.48
N VAL A 163 -0.98 -7.17 4.18
CA VAL A 163 0.44 -7.23 4.49
C VAL A 163 1.20 -6.29 3.57
N GLY A 164 1.95 -5.37 4.16
CA GLY A 164 2.91 -4.52 3.49
C GLY A 164 4.32 -4.77 4.01
N HIS A 165 5.33 -4.42 3.23
CA HIS A 165 6.72 -4.55 3.61
C HIS A 165 7.33 -3.17 3.91
N LYS A 166 8.15 -3.11 4.97
CA LYS A 166 8.97 -1.93 5.31
C LYS A 166 10.39 -2.10 4.76
N SER A 167 10.89 -3.34 4.74
CA SER A 167 12.17 -3.78 4.21
C SER A 167 12.06 -5.24 3.76
N GLU A 168 13.14 -5.82 3.25
CA GLU A 168 13.19 -7.25 2.89
C GLU A 168 12.79 -8.15 4.06
N ASP A 169 13.20 -7.81 5.29
CA ASP A 169 13.01 -8.63 6.48
C ASP A 169 11.89 -8.12 7.42
N SER A 170 11.23 -7.03 7.07
CA SER A 170 10.24 -6.40 7.95
C SER A 170 8.93 -6.13 7.23
N SER A 171 7.87 -6.74 7.73
CA SER A 171 6.50 -6.56 7.24
C SER A 171 5.60 -5.97 8.32
N PHE A 172 4.44 -5.49 7.91
CA PHE A 172 3.36 -5.08 8.79
C PHE A 172 2.03 -5.50 8.17
N PHE A 173 1.01 -5.67 9.00
CA PHE A 173 -0.35 -5.91 8.54
C PHE A 173 -1.19 -4.65 8.84
N GLY A 174 -1.75 -4.02 7.81
CA GLY A 174 -2.49 -2.77 8.00
C GLY A 174 -2.64 -1.92 6.75
N TYR A 175 -2.37 -0.62 6.91
CA TYR A 175 -2.62 0.43 5.94
C TYR A 175 -1.39 1.29 5.71
N LYS A 176 -1.36 1.97 4.56
CA LYS A 176 -0.42 3.05 4.27
C LYS A 176 -1.16 4.36 4.11
N THR A 177 -0.55 5.44 4.57
CA THR A 177 -1.01 6.79 4.30
C THR A 177 0.12 7.54 3.60
N HIS A 178 -0.13 7.89 2.36
CA HIS A 178 0.79 8.62 1.50
C HIS A 178 0.53 10.11 1.69
N ILE A 179 1.57 10.87 2.01
CA ILE A 179 1.46 12.29 2.31
C ILE A 179 2.50 13.12 1.55
N PRO A 180 2.11 14.20 0.90
CA PRO A 180 2.96 15.31 0.53
C PRO A 180 2.98 16.35 1.64
N MET A 181 4.13 16.94 1.89
CA MET A 181 4.37 17.91 2.95
C MET A 181 5.23 19.05 2.43
N SER A 182 4.85 20.30 2.69
CA SER A 182 5.69 21.47 2.36
C SER A 182 6.97 21.52 3.20
N ASP A 183 7.94 22.33 2.79
CA ASP A 183 9.17 22.55 3.54
C ASP A 183 8.91 23.13 4.93
N GLU A 184 7.83 23.90 5.10
CA GLU A 184 7.35 24.42 6.37
C GLU A 184 6.69 23.36 7.25
N ARG A 185 6.65 22.10 6.78
CA ARG A 185 6.10 20.92 7.47
C ARG A 185 4.57 20.94 7.62
N ILE A 186 3.87 21.50 6.64
CA ILE A 186 2.41 21.39 6.49
C ILE A 186 2.10 20.26 5.51
N ILE A 187 1.27 19.32 5.91
CA ILE A 187 0.79 18.25 5.02
C ILE A 187 -0.27 18.84 4.09
N THR A 188 -0.03 18.73 2.78
CA THR A 188 -0.83 19.41 1.75
C THR A 188 -1.90 18.55 1.11
N ALA A 189 -1.76 17.23 1.20
CA ALA A 189 -2.73 16.24 0.75
C ALA A 189 -2.53 14.91 1.50
N ALA A 190 -3.40 13.93 1.29
CA ALA A 190 -3.17 12.57 1.78
C ALA A 190 -4.05 11.56 1.04
N THR A 191 -3.49 10.37 0.79
CA THR A 191 -4.21 9.21 0.27
C THR A 191 -3.97 8.00 1.17
N VAL A 192 -5.04 7.30 1.57
CA VAL A 192 -4.96 6.10 2.40
C VAL A 192 -5.20 4.87 1.53
N THR A 193 -4.29 3.91 1.61
CA THR A 193 -4.36 2.64 0.88
C THR A 193 -4.19 1.45 1.83
N SER A 194 -4.53 0.25 1.36
CA SER A 194 -4.13 -1.00 2.01
C SER A 194 -2.60 -1.18 1.97
N GLY A 195 -2.08 -2.00 2.89
CA GLY A 195 -0.64 -2.10 3.16
C GLY A 195 0.23 -2.55 1.99
N GLU A 196 -0.30 -3.37 1.07
CA GLU A 196 0.43 -3.91 -0.08
C GLU A 196 0.64 -2.91 -1.22
N LYS A 197 -0.12 -1.80 -1.24
CA LYS A 197 -0.01 -0.82 -2.34
C LYS A 197 1.36 -0.16 -2.38
N GLY A 198 1.89 -0.01 -3.60
CA GLY A 198 3.16 0.69 -3.84
C GLY A 198 3.02 2.21 -3.65
N ASP A 199 4.11 2.84 -3.23
CA ASP A 199 4.12 4.29 -2.96
C ASP A 199 4.21 5.11 -4.25
N GLY A 200 5.02 4.67 -5.21
CA GLY A 200 5.22 5.36 -6.48
C GLY A 200 3.94 5.69 -7.25
N PRO A 201 3.01 4.75 -7.46
CA PRO A 201 1.77 5.00 -8.17
C PRO A 201 0.85 6.07 -7.56
N GLN A 202 1.05 6.40 -6.27
CA GLN A 202 0.22 7.40 -5.59
C GLN A 202 0.67 8.85 -5.88
N LEU A 203 1.86 9.05 -6.48
CA LEU A 203 2.42 10.39 -6.68
C LEU A 203 1.52 11.30 -7.51
N SER A 204 0.95 10.78 -8.59
CA SER A 204 0.09 11.58 -9.49
C SER A 204 -1.11 12.18 -8.74
N GLU A 205 -1.79 11.36 -7.95
CA GLU A 205 -2.94 11.80 -7.15
C GLU A 205 -2.53 12.82 -6.06
N LEU A 206 -1.41 12.58 -5.37
CA LEU A 206 -0.90 13.48 -4.33
C LEU A 206 -0.51 14.85 -4.89
N VAL A 207 0.11 14.88 -6.07
CA VAL A 207 0.47 16.11 -6.79
C VAL A 207 -0.79 16.89 -7.19
N GLU A 208 -1.76 16.20 -7.78
CA GLU A 208 -3.03 16.80 -8.18
C GLU A 208 -3.80 17.38 -6.99
N GLN A 209 -3.95 16.61 -5.91
CA GLN A 209 -4.61 17.07 -4.67
C GLN A 209 -3.88 18.27 -4.06
N THR A 210 -2.54 18.27 -4.04
CA THR A 210 -1.75 19.40 -3.52
C THR A 210 -2.00 20.69 -4.31
N ARG A 211 -2.05 20.60 -5.64
CA ARG A 211 -2.39 21.74 -6.52
C ARG A 211 -3.83 22.21 -6.34
N ASN A 212 -4.77 21.26 -6.27
CA ASN A 212 -6.20 21.59 -6.05
C ASN A 212 -6.43 22.28 -4.70
N ASN A 213 -5.56 22.02 -3.71
CA ASN A 213 -5.55 22.71 -2.43
C ASN A 213 -4.87 24.10 -2.49
N GLY A 214 -4.44 24.54 -3.69
CA GLY A 214 -3.93 25.88 -3.96
C GLY A 214 -2.41 26.05 -3.75
N MET A 215 -1.66 24.99 -3.53
CA MET A 215 -0.20 25.08 -3.38
C MET A 215 0.50 25.08 -4.74
N GLU A 216 1.27 26.12 -5.02
CA GLU A 216 2.22 26.12 -6.13
C GLU A 216 3.39 25.19 -5.83
N MET A 217 3.81 24.40 -6.85
CA MET A 217 4.81 23.36 -6.66
C MET A 217 5.77 23.30 -7.85
N GLU A 218 7.07 23.43 -7.57
CA GLU A 218 8.14 23.37 -8.55
C GLU A 218 9.06 22.15 -8.33
N THR A 219 9.19 21.68 -7.07
CA THR A 219 10.06 20.54 -6.72
C THR A 219 9.31 19.51 -5.87
N VAL A 220 9.47 18.25 -6.23
CA VAL A 220 8.96 17.10 -5.47
C VAL A 220 10.13 16.22 -5.04
N ILE A 221 10.29 16.01 -3.74
CA ILE A 221 11.36 15.20 -3.15
C ILE A 221 10.75 13.92 -2.60
N GLY A 222 11.26 12.77 -3.05
CA GLY A 222 10.79 11.45 -2.60
C GLY A 222 11.93 10.45 -2.43
N ASP A 223 11.59 9.25 -1.98
CA ASP A 223 12.51 8.13 -1.96
C ASP A 223 12.58 7.43 -3.34
N ALA A 224 13.34 6.32 -3.41
CA ALA A 224 13.52 5.58 -4.65
C ALA A 224 12.23 4.91 -5.18
N ALA A 225 11.19 4.75 -4.35
CA ALA A 225 9.91 4.21 -4.78
C ALA A 225 9.20 5.13 -5.79
N TYR A 226 9.46 6.44 -5.71
CA TYR A 226 8.87 7.44 -6.59
C TYR A 226 9.61 7.62 -7.93
N SER A 227 10.74 6.94 -8.15
CA SER A 227 11.55 7.05 -9.37
C SER A 227 11.06 6.19 -10.54
N GLY A 228 9.81 5.73 -10.51
CA GLY A 228 9.20 4.98 -11.61
C GLY A 228 9.09 5.82 -12.89
N LYS A 229 9.11 5.15 -14.06
CA LYS A 229 9.03 5.82 -15.36
C LYS A 229 7.86 6.79 -15.46
N ASP A 230 6.68 6.38 -14.98
CA ASP A 230 5.46 7.19 -15.03
C ASP A 230 5.61 8.49 -14.24
N ASN A 231 6.25 8.43 -13.08
CA ASN A 231 6.50 9.59 -12.25
C ASN A 231 7.53 10.54 -12.87
N ILE A 232 8.56 10.00 -13.55
CA ILE A 232 9.54 10.82 -14.29
C ILE A 232 8.85 11.45 -15.49
N GLN A 233 7.96 10.74 -16.19
CA GLN A 233 7.19 11.32 -17.29
C GLN A 233 6.20 12.40 -16.79
N LEU A 234 5.54 12.17 -15.67
CA LEU A 234 4.69 13.17 -15.01
C LEU A 234 5.49 14.43 -14.63
N SER A 235 6.73 14.26 -14.14
CA SER A 235 7.59 15.39 -13.78
C SER A 235 8.04 16.20 -15.00
N ASN A 236 8.16 15.57 -16.16
CA ASN A 236 8.58 16.19 -17.42
C ASN A 236 7.40 16.74 -18.26
N ASP A 237 6.19 16.78 -17.71
CA ASP A 237 5.02 17.35 -18.39
C ASP A 237 5.26 18.82 -18.74
N GLN A 238 4.84 19.25 -19.96
CA GLN A 238 5.16 20.58 -20.45
C GLN A 238 4.38 21.71 -19.73
N GLU A 239 3.16 21.42 -19.27
CA GLU A 239 2.29 22.42 -18.64
C GLU A 239 2.36 22.36 -17.11
N ASN A 240 2.43 21.14 -16.58
CA ASN A 240 2.34 20.86 -15.15
C ASN A 240 3.56 20.13 -14.60
N GLY A 241 4.71 20.20 -15.26
CA GLY A 241 5.94 19.58 -14.83
C GLY A 241 6.46 20.13 -13.51
N PHE A 242 7.35 19.35 -12.92
CA PHE A 242 8.07 19.70 -11.70
C PHE A 242 9.41 18.96 -11.68
N GLU A 243 10.35 19.45 -10.91
CA GLU A 243 11.61 18.74 -10.72
C GLU A 243 11.44 17.58 -9.74
N LEU A 244 11.65 16.34 -10.18
CA LEU A 244 11.55 15.15 -9.33
C LEU A 244 12.91 14.79 -8.73
N VAL A 245 13.07 15.00 -7.43
CA VAL A 245 14.27 14.64 -6.65
C VAL A 245 14.04 13.28 -5.98
N ALA A 246 14.15 12.22 -6.77
CA ALA A 246 14.07 10.84 -6.30
C ALA A 246 15.19 10.01 -6.93
N ARG A 247 15.95 9.29 -6.10
CA ARG A 247 17.01 8.40 -6.60
C ARG A 247 16.41 7.26 -7.38
N LEU A 248 17.03 6.88 -8.48
CA LEU A 248 16.61 5.69 -9.21
C LEU A 248 16.64 4.44 -8.31
N ASN A 249 15.57 3.67 -8.39
CA ASN A 249 15.53 2.39 -7.70
C ASN A 249 16.71 1.50 -8.13
N PRO A 250 17.44 0.86 -7.21
CA PRO A 250 18.56 -0.02 -7.53
C PRO A 250 18.23 -1.10 -8.57
N ALA A 251 16.99 -1.58 -8.61
CA ALA A 251 16.53 -2.52 -9.63
C ALA A 251 16.59 -1.93 -11.06
N ILE A 252 16.46 -0.61 -11.20
CA ILE A 252 16.59 0.12 -12.48
C ILE A 252 18.05 0.44 -12.78
N SER A 253 18.85 0.75 -11.75
CA SER A 253 20.24 1.18 -11.88
C SER A 253 21.27 0.06 -11.98
N GLN A 254 20.89 -1.20 -11.99
CA GLN A 254 21.68 -2.44 -11.91
C GLN A 254 21.77 -2.94 -10.45
N GLY A 255 20.86 -3.78 -10.04
CA GLY A 255 20.76 -4.31 -8.68
C GLY A 255 22.13 -4.56 -8.04
N GLN A 256 22.30 -4.12 -6.81
CA GLN A 256 23.53 -4.27 -6.03
C GLN A 256 23.78 -5.76 -5.74
N ARG A 257 24.35 -6.46 -6.71
CA ARG A 257 24.96 -7.77 -6.43
C ARG A 257 26.40 -7.55 -5.98
N LYS A 258 26.86 -8.34 -5.04
CA LYS A 258 28.26 -8.37 -4.64
C LYS A 258 29.13 -8.63 -5.87
N GLU A 259 30.34 -8.08 -5.92
CA GLU A 259 31.22 -8.18 -7.10
C GLU A 259 31.45 -9.61 -7.56
N ASP A 260 31.56 -10.57 -6.65
CA ASP A 260 31.72 -11.99 -6.92
C ASP A 260 30.47 -12.69 -7.50
N GLN A 261 29.29 -12.02 -7.43
CA GLN A 261 28.01 -12.51 -7.95
C GLN A 261 27.52 -11.75 -9.18
N GLN A 262 28.35 -10.88 -9.75
CA GLN A 262 27.96 -10.07 -10.87
C GLN A 262 27.91 -10.84 -12.18
N PHE A 263 26.84 -10.64 -12.93
CA PHE A 263 26.75 -11.05 -14.32
C PHE A 263 27.35 -9.95 -15.18
N TYR A 264 28.29 -10.26 -16.06
CA TYR A 264 28.86 -9.28 -16.96
C TYR A 264 28.29 -9.38 -18.39
N PHE A 265 28.18 -8.25 -19.06
CA PHE A 265 27.64 -8.19 -20.41
C PHE A 265 28.79 -8.32 -21.45
N ASN A 266 28.71 -9.39 -22.26
CA ASN A 266 29.59 -9.53 -23.41
C ASN A 266 28.95 -8.83 -24.64
N LYS A 267 29.52 -7.73 -25.05
CA LYS A 267 28.99 -6.89 -26.11
C LYS A 267 28.99 -7.53 -27.49
N TYR A 268 29.93 -8.45 -27.79
CA TYR A 268 30.03 -9.08 -29.10
C TYR A 268 28.86 -9.98 -29.44
N PRO A 269 28.49 -11.00 -28.62
CA PRO A 269 27.27 -11.77 -28.82
C PRO A 269 26.03 -11.05 -28.30
N GLY A 270 26.15 -9.92 -27.58
CA GLY A 270 25.02 -9.22 -26.95
C GLY A 270 24.33 -10.01 -25.86
N MET A 271 25.11 -10.81 -25.11
CA MET A 271 24.61 -11.72 -24.08
C MET A 271 25.30 -11.48 -22.74
N PHE A 272 24.59 -11.81 -21.65
CA PHE A 272 25.18 -11.84 -20.31
C PHE A 272 25.89 -13.16 -20.04
N VAL A 273 26.98 -13.08 -19.30
CA VAL A 273 27.76 -14.21 -18.79
C VAL A 273 27.61 -14.23 -17.28
N CYS A 274 27.35 -15.41 -16.71
CA CYS A 274 27.18 -15.56 -15.26
C CYS A 274 28.54 -15.63 -14.53
N PRO A 275 28.58 -15.50 -13.20
CA PRO A 275 29.82 -15.61 -12.40
C PRO A 275 30.59 -16.91 -12.52
N ALA A 276 30.00 -17.95 -13.12
CA ALA A 276 30.64 -19.23 -13.42
C ALA A 276 31.02 -19.37 -14.91
N ASP A 277 31.18 -18.22 -15.63
CA ASP A 277 31.59 -18.09 -17.01
C ASP A 277 30.67 -18.80 -18.04
N HIS A 278 29.42 -19.05 -17.68
CA HIS A 278 28.44 -19.53 -18.63
C HIS A 278 27.69 -18.39 -19.28
N MET A 279 27.72 -18.33 -20.60
CA MET A 279 26.98 -17.34 -21.38
C MET A 279 25.50 -17.74 -21.50
N ALA A 280 24.59 -16.76 -21.48
CA ALA A 280 23.18 -16.96 -21.76
C ALA A 280 22.98 -17.55 -23.15
N ILE A 281 22.06 -18.49 -23.30
CA ILE A 281 21.78 -19.19 -24.56
C ILE A 281 20.72 -18.48 -25.41
N ARG A 282 19.90 -17.64 -24.81
CA ARG A 282 18.90 -16.82 -25.50
C ARG A 282 18.54 -15.60 -24.67
N ARG A 283 17.95 -14.61 -25.34
CA ARG A 283 17.37 -13.43 -24.70
C ARG A 283 15.95 -13.19 -25.20
N ALA A 284 15.09 -12.61 -24.37
CA ALA A 284 13.76 -12.21 -24.76
C ALA A 284 13.39 -10.88 -24.06
N ARG A 285 12.71 -10.00 -24.80
CA ARG A 285 12.16 -8.79 -24.23
C ARG A 285 10.82 -9.11 -23.61
N GLN A 286 10.61 -8.68 -22.36
CA GLN A 286 9.34 -8.79 -21.64
C GLN A 286 8.80 -7.38 -21.35
N GLY A 287 7.47 -7.26 -21.33
CA GLY A 287 6.75 -6.00 -21.18
C GLY A 287 6.24 -5.45 -22.53
N LYS A 288 5.04 -4.87 -22.50
CA LYS A 288 4.39 -4.29 -23.71
C LYS A 288 4.96 -2.88 -23.95
N ASN A 289 5.16 -2.51 -25.22
CA ASN A 289 5.70 -1.20 -25.64
C ASN A 289 4.84 -0.02 -25.15
N ASN A 290 3.53 -0.20 -24.95
CA ASN A 290 2.57 0.87 -24.62
C ASN A 290 2.11 0.84 -23.17
N GLN A 291 2.80 0.12 -22.28
CA GLN A 291 2.49 0.14 -20.84
C GLN A 291 3.54 0.97 -20.11
N PRO A 292 3.13 1.70 -19.04
CA PRO A 292 4.01 2.56 -18.25
C PRO A 292 5.14 1.82 -17.51
N LYS A 293 5.11 0.49 -17.48
CA LYS A 293 6.16 -0.32 -16.83
C LYS A 293 7.40 -0.44 -17.72
N ASN A 294 8.58 -0.33 -17.11
CA ASN A 294 9.84 -0.56 -17.79
C ASN A 294 9.87 -1.94 -18.46
N GLN A 295 10.32 -1.97 -19.70
CA GLN A 295 10.60 -3.23 -20.37
C GLN A 295 11.83 -3.90 -19.74
N THR A 296 11.79 -5.24 -19.69
CA THR A 296 12.87 -6.04 -19.14
C THR A 296 13.44 -6.93 -20.25
N MET A 297 14.76 -6.95 -20.39
CA MET A 297 15.47 -7.94 -21.20
C MET A 297 15.81 -9.12 -20.29
N VAL A 298 15.30 -10.28 -20.61
CA VAL A 298 15.52 -11.52 -19.86
C VAL A 298 16.48 -12.40 -20.64
N TYR A 299 17.58 -12.79 -19.99
CA TYR A 299 18.61 -13.67 -20.52
C TYR A 299 18.45 -15.04 -19.87
N TYR A 300 18.40 -16.09 -20.68
CA TYR A 300 18.17 -17.46 -20.22
C TYR A 300 19.48 -18.27 -20.32
N PHE A 301 19.74 -19.06 -19.29
CA PHE A 301 20.92 -19.90 -19.17
C PHE A 301 20.58 -21.36 -19.31
N ASP A 302 21.56 -22.19 -19.70
CA ASP A 302 21.41 -23.63 -19.81
C ASP A 302 21.24 -24.25 -18.41
N VAL A 303 20.06 -24.77 -18.15
CA VAL A 303 19.70 -25.37 -16.85
C VAL A 303 20.56 -26.60 -16.53
N ASN A 304 20.98 -27.36 -17.54
CA ASN A 304 21.82 -28.54 -17.31
C ASN A 304 23.18 -28.14 -16.74
N LYS A 305 23.75 -27.04 -17.24
CA LYS A 305 25.00 -26.47 -16.68
C LYS A 305 24.77 -25.90 -15.28
N CYS A 306 23.60 -25.28 -15.03
CA CYS A 306 23.29 -24.72 -13.71
C CYS A 306 23.12 -25.79 -12.63
N ARG A 307 22.60 -26.97 -12.98
CA ARG A 307 22.42 -28.11 -12.05
C ARG A 307 23.73 -28.62 -11.46
N ILE A 308 24.78 -28.64 -12.25
CA ILE A 308 26.11 -29.12 -11.87
C ILE A 308 27.10 -28.01 -11.53
N CYS A 309 26.64 -26.76 -11.50
CA CYS A 309 27.49 -25.60 -11.26
C CYS A 309 28.01 -25.56 -9.81
N LEU A 310 29.30 -25.32 -9.62
CA LEU A 310 29.92 -25.17 -8.30
C LEU A 310 29.39 -23.95 -7.53
N ARG A 311 28.91 -22.93 -8.25
CA ARG A 311 28.31 -21.70 -7.67
C ARG A 311 26.76 -21.74 -7.70
N ARG A 312 26.14 -22.92 -7.66
CA ARG A 312 24.68 -23.06 -7.72
C ARG A 312 23.96 -22.54 -6.48
N GLU A 313 24.62 -22.58 -5.33
CA GLU A 313 24.05 -22.14 -4.06
C GLU A 313 23.72 -20.64 -4.10
N GLY A 314 22.49 -20.27 -3.73
CA GLY A 314 21.96 -18.92 -3.86
C GLY A 314 21.72 -18.42 -5.31
N CYS A 315 22.14 -19.20 -6.33
CA CYS A 315 21.97 -18.85 -7.73
C CYS A 315 20.90 -19.69 -8.44
N TYR A 316 20.91 -21.00 -8.29
CA TYR A 316 19.99 -21.91 -8.97
C TYR A 316 19.15 -22.68 -7.94
N LYS A 317 17.83 -22.63 -8.09
CA LYS A 317 16.89 -23.40 -7.25
C LYS A 317 16.78 -24.82 -7.81
N GLU A 318 17.02 -25.83 -6.97
CA GLU A 318 16.91 -27.24 -7.37
C GLU A 318 15.50 -27.55 -7.92
N GLY A 319 15.46 -28.31 -9.03
CA GLY A 319 14.21 -28.62 -9.74
C GLY A 319 13.68 -27.51 -10.64
N ALA A 320 14.26 -26.31 -10.65
CA ALA A 320 13.81 -25.25 -11.53
C ALA A 320 13.98 -25.63 -13.02
N LYS A 321 12.93 -25.39 -13.81
CA LYS A 321 12.92 -25.65 -15.27
C LYS A 321 13.66 -24.60 -16.08
N THR A 322 13.90 -23.43 -15.50
CA THR A 322 14.57 -22.30 -16.17
C THR A 322 15.50 -21.60 -15.19
N LYS A 323 16.59 -21.05 -15.72
CA LYS A 323 17.45 -20.07 -15.03
C LYS A 323 17.53 -18.83 -15.90
N SER A 324 17.15 -17.70 -15.34
CA SER A 324 17.18 -16.42 -16.06
C SER A 324 17.87 -15.32 -15.25
N TYR A 325 18.34 -14.30 -15.98
CA TYR A 325 18.83 -13.05 -15.46
C TYR A 325 18.12 -11.91 -16.19
N SER A 326 17.47 -11.03 -15.44
CA SER A 326 16.64 -9.95 -15.99
C SER A 326 17.32 -8.60 -15.81
N VAL A 327 17.34 -7.79 -16.86
CA VAL A 327 17.89 -6.43 -16.87
C VAL A 327 16.81 -5.48 -17.33
N CYS A 328 16.53 -4.45 -16.56
CA CYS A 328 15.62 -3.40 -17.00
C CYS A 328 16.23 -2.62 -18.18
N ILE A 329 15.43 -2.39 -19.22
CA ILE A 329 15.82 -1.54 -20.34
C ILE A 329 15.63 -0.11 -19.89
N LYS A 330 16.72 0.61 -19.66
CA LYS A 330 16.69 2.03 -19.26
C LYS A 330 16.11 2.87 -20.41
N SER A 331 15.05 3.61 -20.13
CA SER A 331 14.52 4.63 -21.02
C SER A 331 15.38 5.89 -20.98
N ASP A 332 15.13 6.83 -21.89
CA ASP A 332 15.87 8.10 -21.91
C ASP A 332 15.56 8.94 -20.66
N GLU A 333 14.34 8.85 -20.14
CA GLU A 333 13.95 9.50 -18.88
C GLU A 333 14.81 9.00 -17.71
N HIS A 334 15.05 7.68 -17.61
CA HIS A 334 15.94 7.14 -16.56
C HIS A 334 17.39 7.57 -16.74
N ARG A 335 17.86 7.76 -17.98
CA ARG A 335 19.23 8.26 -18.22
C ARG A 335 19.37 9.71 -17.76
N GLN A 336 18.39 10.56 -18.07
CA GLN A 336 18.35 11.94 -17.59
C GLN A 336 18.33 12.02 -16.07
N GLN A 337 17.47 11.20 -15.42
CA GLN A 337 17.41 11.12 -13.98
C GLN A 337 18.72 10.62 -13.35
N LEU A 338 19.42 9.69 -14.02
CA LEU A 338 20.74 9.21 -13.57
C LEU A 338 21.79 10.34 -13.58
N ILE A 339 21.79 11.16 -14.61
CA ILE A 339 22.69 12.31 -14.70
C ILE A 339 22.32 13.35 -13.63
N PHE A 340 21.03 13.63 -13.48
CA PHE A 340 20.57 14.61 -12.51
C PHE A 340 20.90 14.21 -11.06
N GLN A 341 20.77 12.94 -10.68
CA GLN A 341 21.06 12.50 -9.31
C GLN A 341 22.53 12.62 -8.89
N ASP A 342 23.44 12.78 -9.84
CA ASP A 342 24.87 12.99 -9.57
C ASP A 342 25.23 14.47 -9.33
N THR A 343 24.31 15.39 -9.60
CA THR A 343 24.52 16.83 -9.43
C THR A 343 24.54 17.22 -7.95
N GLU A 344 25.22 18.33 -7.63
CA GLU A 344 25.25 18.89 -6.27
C GLU A 344 23.87 19.45 -5.86
N ASP A 345 23.09 19.96 -6.83
CA ASP A 345 21.74 20.45 -6.59
C ASP A 345 20.81 19.31 -6.11
N PHE A 346 20.81 18.18 -6.81
CA PHE A 346 20.09 17.00 -6.37
C PHE A 346 20.49 16.56 -4.95
N LYS A 347 21.80 16.50 -4.69
CA LYS A 347 22.33 16.09 -3.38
C LYS A 347 21.89 17.04 -2.27
N ALA A 348 21.89 18.35 -2.52
CA ALA A 348 21.43 19.37 -1.58
C ALA A 348 19.94 19.23 -1.28
N LYS A 349 19.10 19.12 -2.33
CA LYS A 349 17.64 18.94 -2.21
C LYS A 349 17.28 17.63 -1.53
N SER A 350 17.93 16.53 -1.88
CA SER A 350 17.63 15.21 -1.28
C SER A 350 17.88 15.14 0.22
N ARG A 351 18.77 15.98 0.75
CA ARG A 351 19.02 16.07 2.20
C ARG A 351 17.80 16.54 3.00
N ILE A 352 16.90 17.31 2.38
CA ILE A 352 15.72 17.86 3.07
C ILE A 352 14.71 16.76 3.43
N ARG A 353 14.79 15.57 2.82
CA ARG A 353 13.87 14.45 3.01
C ARG A 353 13.69 14.03 4.49
N TYR A 354 14.71 14.20 5.34
CA TYR A 354 14.58 13.87 6.77
C TYR A 354 13.41 14.58 7.47
N LYS A 355 12.95 15.73 6.93
CA LYS A 355 11.83 16.48 7.53
C LYS A 355 10.52 15.69 7.51
N ILE A 356 10.28 14.89 6.47
CA ILE A 356 9.06 14.08 6.41
C ILE A 356 9.15 12.84 7.30
N GLU A 357 10.35 12.27 7.47
CA GLU A 357 10.57 11.19 8.43
C GLU A 357 10.24 11.65 9.86
N ALA A 358 10.69 12.86 10.23
CA ALA A 358 10.33 13.49 11.50
C ALA A 358 8.83 13.77 11.64
N LYS A 359 8.14 14.13 10.53
CA LYS A 359 6.68 14.29 10.50
C LYS A 359 5.97 12.95 10.67
N ASN A 360 6.40 11.90 10.01
CA ASN A 360 5.86 10.55 10.18
C ASN A 360 6.02 10.05 11.63
N ALA A 361 7.16 10.33 12.27
CA ALA A 361 7.35 10.04 13.69
C ALA A 361 6.41 10.86 14.58
N GLU A 362 6.18 12.15 14.28
CA GLU A 362 5.23 13.00 15.00
C GLU A 362 3.79 12.44 14.89
N LEU A 363 3.35 12.04 13.69
CA LEU A 363 2.02 11.46 13.50
C LEU A 363 1.82 10.20 14.33
N LYS A 364 2.82 9.35 14.42
CA LYS A 364 2.74 8.09 15.19
C LYS A 364 2.85 8.31 16.69
N GLN A 365 3.88 9.00 17.13
CA GLN A 365 4.23 9.11 18.56
C GLN A 365 3.39 10.13 19.31
N VAL A 366 3.04 11.25 18.66
CA VAL A 366 2.29 12.33 19.32
C VAL A 366 0.78 12.18 19.09
N PHE A 367 0.37 11.72 17.90
CA PHE A 367 -1.04 11.64 17.53
C PHE A 367 -1.60 10.20 17.46
N GLY A 368 -0.78 9.19 17.82
CA GLY A 368 -1.21 7.79 17.90
C GLY A 368 -1.59 7.16 16.56
N TYR A 369 -0.95 7.59 15.45
CA TYR A 369 -1.22 7.10 14.10
C TYR A 369 -0.41 5.85 13.73
N ASP A 370 0.05 5.12 14.72
CA ASP A 370 0.77 3.85 14.57
C ASP A 370 -0.16 2.64 14.48
N ARG A 371 -1.40 2.78 15.00
CA ARG A 371 -2.42 1.70 15.00
C ARG A 371 -3.81 2.22 14.61
N ALA A 372 -4.51 1.43 13.80
CA ALA A 372 -5.90 1.70 13.42
C ALA A 372 -6.83 1.54 14.63
N LEU A 373 -7.73 2.49 14.82
CA LEU A 373 -8.71 2.49 15.91
C LEU A 373 -9.98 1.72 15.54
N SER A 374 -10.23 1.51 14.25
CA SER A 374 -11.41 0.84 13.70
C SER A 374 -11.03 -0.01 12.50
N TYR A 375 -11.97 -0.77 11.95
CA TYR A 375 -11.81 -1.59 10.77
C TYR A 375 -12.21 -0.83 9.50
N GLY A 376 -11.58 -1.19 8.40
CA GLY A 376 -11.91 -0.73 7.06
C GLY A 376 -11.25 0.58 6.66
N ILE A 377 -11.00 0.72 5.36
CA ILE A 377 -10.27 1.85 4.77
C ILE A 377 -10.94 3.20 5.02
N PHE A 378 -12.27 3.24 5.01
CA PHE A 378 -13.03 4.45 5.34
C PHE A 378 -12.77 4.96 6.76
N CYS A 379 -12.75 4.05 7.75
CA CYS A 379 -12.44 4.42 9.13
C CYS A 379 -10.99 4.87 9.28
N MET A 380 -10.09 4.27 8.50
CA MET A 380 -8.68 4.65 8.46
C MET A 380 -8.50 6.04 7.81
N GLN A 381 -9.26 6.37 6.76
CA GLN A 381 -9.30 7.72 6.18
C GLN A 381 -9.79 8.75 7.20
N LEU A 382 -10.85 8.46 7.95
CA LEU A 382 -11.34 9.34 9.02
C LEU A 382 -10.29 9.54 10.12
N GLN A 383 -9.61 8.49 10.56
CA GLN A 383 -8.53 8.62 11.54
C GLN A 383 -7.39 9.47 10.97
N GLY A 384 -6.99 9.21 9.72
CA GLY A 384 -5.93 9.95 9.04
C GLY A 384 -6.23 11.44 8.93
N VAL A 385 -7.44 11.80 8.49
CA VAL A 385 -7.82 13.21 8.36
C VAL A 385 -7.77 13.96 9.68
N MET A 386 -8.27 13.35 10.76
CA MET A 386 -8.27 14.00 12.08
C MET A 386 -6.86 14.20 12.62
N VAL A 387 -5.99 13.20 12.44
CA VAL A 387 -4.58 13.27 12.86
C VAL A 387 -3.82 14.32 12.05
N ILE A 388 -3.96 14.32 10.73
CA ILE A 388 -3.28 15.28 9.85
C ILE A 388 -3.77 16.70 10.11
N PHE A 389 -5.08 16.90 10.24
CA PHE A 389 -5.67 18.19 10.58
C PHE A 389 -5.09 18.73 11.90
N ALA A 390 -5.08 17.93 12.95
CA ALA A 390 -4.52 18.32 14.26
C ALA A 390 -3.01 18.64 14.17
N ALA A 391 -2.24 17.84 13.41
CA ALA A 391 -0.82 18.08 13.20
C ALA A 391 -0.54 19.37 12.42
N ASN A 392 -1.37 19.66 11.39
CA ASN A 392 -1.27 20.91 10.63
C ASN A 392 -1.63 22.12 11.51
N ILE A 393 -2.73 22.09 12.26
CA ILE A 393 -3.11 23.18 13.17
C ILE A 393 -2.01 23.43 14.22
N LYS A 394 -1.50 22.37 14.84
CA LYS A 394 -0.37 22.50 15.79
C LYS A 394 0.85 23.14 15.15
N ARG A 395 1.13 22.83 13.89
CA ARG A 395 2.27 23.42 13.17
C ARG A 395 2.00 24.87 12.80
N ILE A 396 0.80 25.21 12.34
CA ILE A 396 0.36 26.57 12.03
C ILE A 396 0.55 27.48 13.26
N LEU A 397 0.05 27.04 14.41
CA LEU A 397 0.19 27.78 15.68
C LEU A 397 1.64 28.04 16.13
N LYS A 398 2.59 27.27 15.62
CA LYS A 398 4.03 27.49 15.87
C LYS A 398 4.69 28.40 14.84
N LEU A 399 4.04 28.65 13.73
CA LEU A 399 4.58 29.46 12.63
C LEU A 399 3.99 30.89 12.61
N ILE A 400 2.87 31.11 13.32
CA ILE A 400 2.30 32.42 13.62
C ILE A 400 2.96 32.98 14.87
#